data_07f1793480cf7e8676e18f98d0fd9541
#
_entry.id   07f1793480cf7e8676e18f98d0fd9541
#
_cell.length_a   1.000
_cell.length_b   1.000
_cell.length_c   1.000
_cell.angle_alpha   90.00
_cell.angle_beta   90.00
_cell.angle_gamma   90.00
#
_symmetry.space_group_name_H-M   'P 1'
#
loop_
_entity.id
_entity.type
_entity.pdbx_description
1 polymer ?
#
loop_
_entity_poly.entity_id
_entity_poly.type
_entity_poly.pdbx_seq_one_letter_code
_entity_poly.pdbx_strand_id
1 'polypeptide(L)'
;MLVDFELIKRAQKADSAAFNEIVLAYRKRILGTIARLIARPEDVEDVAQEVFLRLYFSLDQLRTAEVFEPWLHRLTVNAAYDYLRKQRRRQEYRMSDLSEQQVMLADAMAGGKADQEEQQQKKIRESVDSLLGAVSEADRILLMLKEVEGLSLKELEKVYNVKENALKVRLFRARQRVLKAFGGSEKKEE
;
A
#
# COMPACT_ATOMS: atom_id res chain seq x y z
N MET A 1 -3.00 -20.86 3.13
CA MET A 1 -2.89 -20.56 1.69
C MET A 1 -4.23 -20.93 1.04
N LEU A 2 -4.78 -20.05 0.19
CA LEU A 2 -6.10 -20.24 -0.43
C LEU A 2 -6.06 -21.16 -1.67
N VAL A 3 -4.88 -21.37 -2.23
CA VAL A 3 -4.64 -22.24 -3.39
C VAL A 3 -3.45 -23.16 -3.12
N ASP A 4 -3.42 -24.32 -3.78
CA ASP A 4 -2.31 -25.25 -3.66
C ASP A 4 -1.14 -24.91 -4.60
N PHE A 5 -0.01 -25.60 -4.41
CA PHE A 5 1.17 -25.34 -5.21
C PHE A 5 1.07 -25.83 -6.65
N GLU A 6 0.32 -26.89 -6.89
CA GLU A 6 0.12 -27.41 -8.24
C GLU A 6 -0.67 -26.41 -9.10
N LEU A 7 -1.65 -25.71 -8.52
CA LEU A 7 -2.35 -24.63 -9.21
C LEU A 7 -1.40 -23.49 -9.60
N ILE A 8 -0.49 -23.10 -8.68
CA ILE A 8 0.51 -22.07 -8.96
C ILE A 8 1.44 -22.54 -10.09
N LYS A 9 1.92 -23.79 -10.06
CA LYS A 9 2.78 -24.35 -11.14
C LYS A 9 2.08 -24.39 -12.49
N ARG A 10 0.79 -24.71 -12.52
CA ARG A 10 0.00 -24.69 -13.75
C ARG A 10 -0.09 -23.27 -14.30
N ALA A 11 -0.38 -22.30 -13.45
CA ALA A 11 -0.44 -20.89 -13.83
C ALA A 11 0.94 -20.37 -14.34
N GLN A 12 2.04 -20.80 -13.73
CA GLN A 12 3.41 -20.51 -14.21
C GLN A 12 3.69 -21.05 -15.62
N LYS A 13 2.99 -22.11 -16.02
CA LYS A 13 3.07 -22.68 -17.37
C LYS A 13 2.05 -22.06 -18.35
N ALA A 14 1.56 -20.87 -18.04
CA ALA A 14 0.58 -20.13 -18.82
C ALA A 14 -0.80 -20.83 -18.95
N ASP A 15 -1.17 -21.70 -17.99
CA ASP A 15 -2.53 -22.21 -17.86
C ASP A 15 -3.45 -21.08 -17.39
N SER A 16 -4.21 -20.51 -18.33
CA SER A 16 -5.12 -19.39 -18.06
C SER A 16 -6.25 -19.73 -17.09
N ALA A 17 -6.72 -20.98 -17.09
CA ALA A 17 -7.74 -21.43 -16.16
C ALA A 17 -7.18 -21.46 -14.72
N ALA A 18 -5.98 -22.02 -14.53
CA ALA A 18 -5.29 -22.01 -13.25
C ALA A 18 -5.01 -20.58 -12.74
N PHE A 19 -4.59 -19.68 -13.61
CA PHE A 19 -4.40 -18.28 -13.26
C PHE A 19 -5.71 -17.62 -12.82
N ASN A 20 -6.81 -17.85 -13.55
CA ASN A 20 -8.12 -17.32 -13.20
C ASN A 20 -8.61 -17.83 -11.83
N GLU A 21 -8.37 -19.10 -11.50
CA GLU A 21 -8.67 -19.64 -10.17
C GLU A 21 -7.88 -18.90 -9.06
N ILE A 22 -6.60 -18.59 -9.29
CA ILE A 22 -5.79 -17.79 -8.36
C ILE A 22 -6.39 -16.38 -8.19
N VAL A 23 -6.76 -15.73 -9.30
CA VAL A 23 -7.38 -14.39 -9.28
C VAL A 23 -8.66 -14.41 -8.45
N LEU A 24 -9.56 -15.37 -8.69
CA LEU A 24 -10.82 -15.49 -7.96
C LEU A 24 -10.60 -15.74 -6.47
N ALA A 25 -9.65 -16.62 -6.11
CA ALA A 25 -9.35 -16.94 -4.72
C ALA A 25 -8.82 -15.72 -3.92
N TYR A 26 -8.01 -14.88 -4.55
CA TYR A 26 -7.34 -13.76 -3.87
C TYR A 26 -7.97 -12.39 -4.10
N ARG A 27 -8.92 -12.25 -5.05
CA ARG A 27 -9.52 -10.96 -5.42
C ARG A 27 -10.04 -10.19 -4.21
N LYS A 28 -10.86 -10.82 -3.37
CA LYS A 28 -11.44 -10.17 -2.18
C LYS A 28 -10.38 -9.67 -1.21
N ARG A 29 -9.32 -10.44 -1.00
CA ARG A 29 -8.21 -10.10 -0.11
C ARG A 29 -7.39 -8.93 -0.67
N ILE A 30 -7.07 -8.96 -1.96
CA ILE A 30 -6.36 -7.87 -2.66
C ILE A 30 -7.15 -6.58 -2.59
N LEU A 31 -8.44 -6.60 -2.98
CA LEU A 31 -9.32 -5.43 -2.89
C LEU A 31 -9.41 -4.87 -1.47
N GLY A 32 -9.55 -5.74 -0.46
CA GLY A 32 -9.60 -5.33 0.95
C GLY A 32 -8.30 -4.68 1.42
N THR A 33 -7.13 -5.18 0.99
CA THR A 33 -5.83 -4.57 1.31
C THR A 33 -5.70 -3.20 0.63
N ILE A 34 -6.07 -3.09 -0.64
CA ILE A 34 -5.99 -1.82 -1.38
C ILE A 34 -6.96 -0.79 -0.79
N ALA A 35 -8.19 -1.16 -0.48
CA ALA A 35 -9.21 -0.26 0.09
C ALA A 35 -8.81 0.33 1.46
N ARG A 36 -7.95 -0.36 2.22
CA ARG A 36 -7.38 0.21 3.45
C ARG A 36 -6.33 1.29 3.20
N LEU A 37 -5.70 1.28 2.04
CA LEU A 37 -4.61 2.19 1.68
C LEU A 37 -5.09 3.36 0.83
N ILE A 38 -6.05 3.13 -0.07
CA ILE A 38 -6.53 4.09 -1.06
C ILE A 38 -7.87 4.68 -0.60
N ALA A 39 -7.96 6.02 -0.61
CA ALA A 39 -9.14 6.74 -0.15
C ALA A 39 -10.31 6.69 -1.12
N ARG A 40 -10.03 6.55 -2.43
CA ARG A 40 -11.03 6.62 -3.48
C ARG A 40 -11.48 5.22 -3.89
N PRO A 41 -12.74 4.84 -3.66
CA PRO A 41 -13.26 3.52 -4.01
C PRO A 41 -13.13 3.20 -5.51
N GLU A 42 -13.30 4.21 -6.38
CA GLU A 42 -13.19 4.08 -7.83
C GLU A 42 -11.79 3.66 -8.30
N ASP A 43 -10.75 4.03 -7.56
CA ASP A 43 -9.36 3.71 -7.91
C ASP A 43 -8.93 2.31 -7.40
N VAL A 44 -9.71 1.70 -6.50
CA VAL A 44 -9.38 0.41 -5.88
C VAL A 44 -9.35 -0.72 -6.91
N GLU A 45 -10.34 -0.76 -7.81
CA GLU A 45 -10.40 -1.78 -8.88
C GLU A 45 -9.27 -1.62 -9.89
N ASP A 46 -8.92 -0.37 -10.25
CA ASP A 46 -7.82 -0.10 -11.19
C ASP A 46 -6.48 -0.57 -10.62
N VAL A 47 -6.24 -0.29 -9.32
CA VAL A 47 -5.03 -0.76 -8.65
C VAL A 47 -5.03 -2.29 -8.50
N ALA A 48 -6.19 -2.89 -8.26
CA ALA A 48 -6.29 -4.36 -8.21
C ALA A 48 -5.98 -5.00 -9.57
N GLN A 49 -6.44 -4.41 -10.68
CA GLN A 49 -6.09 -4.86 -12.02
C GLN A 49 -4.57 -4.80 -12.25
N GLU A 50 -3.93 -3.70 -11.83
CA GLU A 50 -2.46 -3.57 -11.89
C GLU A 50 -1.75 -4.65 -11.07
N VAL A 51 -2.29 -5.01 -9.89
CA VAL A 51 -1.76 -6.12 -9.07
C VAL A 51 -1.86 -7.44 -9.82
N PHE A 52 -3.00 -7.73 -10.47
CA PHE A 52 -3.17 -8.97 -11.22
C PHE A 52 -2.29 -9.02 -12.47
N LEU A 53 -2.07 -7.91 -13.14
CA LEU A 53 -1.11 -7.82 -14.25
C LEU A 53 0.32 -8.09 -13.76
N ARG A 54 0.75 -7.46 -12.68
CA ARG A 54 2.06 -7.71 -12.08
C ARG A 54 2.20 -9.16 -11.60
N LEU A 55 1.15 -9.73 -11.02
CA LEU A 55 1.10 -11.14 -10.63
C LEU A 55 1.33 -12.04 -11.86
N TYR A 56 0.61 -11.79 -12.95
CA TYR A 56 0.73 -12.57 -14.18
C TYR A 56 2.15 -12.57 -14.75
N PHE A 57 2.77 -11.38 -14.86
CA PHE A 57 4.09 -11.23 -15.45
C PHE A 57 5.27 -11.62 -14.54
N SER A 58 5.03 -11.78 -13.24
CA SER A 58 6.11 -12.11 -12.28
C SER A 58 5.92 -13.43 -11.54
N LEU A 59 4.86 -14.18 -11.87
CA LEU A 59 4.54 -15.45 -11.22
C LEU A 59 5.63 -16.51 -11.46
N ASP A 60 6.32 -16.47 -12.59
CA ASP A 60 7.44 -17.32 -12.97
C ASP A 60 8.66 -17.15 -12.06
N GLN A 61 8.81 -15.97 -11.44
CA GLN A 61 9.89 -15.68 -10.49
C GLN A 61 9.69 -16.35 -9.12
N LEU A 62 8.49 -16.85 -8.86
CA LEU A 62 8.17 -17.53 -7.61
C LEU A 62 8.76 -18.93 -7.58
N ARG A 63 9.75 -19.16 -6.72
CA ARG A 63 10.46 -20.44 -6.62
C ARG A 63 9.74 -21.46 -5.73
N THR A 64 9.02 -21.01 -4.71
CA THR A 64 8.37 -21.89 -3.73
C THR A 64 6.96 -21.36 -3.38
N ALA A 65 5.99 -22.27 -3.22
CA ALA A 65 4.62 -21.93 -2.86
C ALA A 65 4.51 -21.22 -1.49
N GLU A 66 5.39 -21.60 -0.56
CA GLU A 66 5.37 -21.06 0.80
C GLU A 66 5.55 -19.55 0.88
N VAL A 67 6.18 -18.94 -0.13
CA VAL A 67 6.37 -17.48 -0.20
C VAL A 67 5.31 -16.78 -1.04
N PHE A 68 4.36 -17.52 -1.65
CA PHE A 68 3.36 -16.95 -2.54
C PHE A 68 2.50 -15.89 -1.85
N GLU A 69 1.85 -16.23 -0.74
CA GLU A 69 0.99 -15.27 -0.03
C GLU A 69 1.75 -14.04 0.48
N PRO A 70 2.86 -14.18 1.23
CA PRO A 70 3.66 -13.03 1.64
C PRO A 70 4.16 -12.18 0.46
N TRP A 71 4.54 -12.83 -0.64
CA TRP A 71 4.97 -12.15 -1.85
C TRP A 71 3.81 -11.40 -2.54
N LEU A 72 2.63 -12.02 -2.64
CA LEU A 72 1.43 -11.38 -3.18
C LEU A 72 1.00 -10.18 -2.34
N HIS A 73 1.07 -10.28 -1.00
CA HIS A 73 0.83 -9.14 -0.12
C HIS A 73 1.78 -7.98 -0.39
N ARG A 74 3.08 -8.27 -0.49
CA ARG A 74 4.08 -7.26 -0.83
C ARG A 74 3.80 -6.62 -2.20
N LEU A 75 3.45 -7.41 -3.20
CA LEU A 75 3.11 -6.94 -4.54
C LEU A 75 1.89 -6.00 -4.50
N THR A 76 0.86 -6.36 -3.73
CA THR A 76 -0.36 -5.57 -3.53
C THR A 76 -0.05 -4.22 -2.86
N VAL A 77 0.68 -4.25 -1.74
CA VAL A 77 1.04 -3.05 -1.00
C VAL A 77 1.92 -2.13 -1.85
N ASN A 78 2.90 -2.69 -2.58
CA ASN A 78 3.74 -1.91 -3.49
C ASN A 78 2.93 -1.21 -4.57
N ALA A 79 1.97 -1.91 -5.21
CA ALA A 79 1.12 -1.31 -6.24
C ALA A 79 0.27 -0.16 -5.69
N ALA A 80 -0.29 -0.30 -4.48
CA ALA A 80 -1.04 0.76 -3.82
C ALA A 80 -0.16 1.99 -3.53
N TYR A 81 1.07 1.80 -3.04
CA TYR A 81 2.00 2.92 -2.81
C TYR A 81 2.48 3.56 -4.12
N ASP A 82 2.71 2.78 -5.18
CA ASP A 82 3.03 3.32 -6.51
C ASP A 82 1.90 4.23 -7.03
N TYR A 83 0.64 3.80 -6.84
CA TYR A 83 -0.53 4.60 -7.17
C TYR A 83 -0.55 5.91 -6.35
N LEU A 84 -0.43 5.85 -5.02
CA LEU A 84 -0.44 7.02 -4.15
C LEU A 84 0.67 8.01 -4.51
N ARG A 85 1.87 7.52 -4.84
CA ARG A 85 3.00 8.34 -5.30
C ARG A 85 2.69 9.05 -6.63
N LYS A 86 2.08 8.33 -7.59
CA LYS A 86 1.66 8.93 -8.87
C LYS A 86 0.59 10.00 -8.66
N GLN A 87 -0.38 9.74 -7.77
CA GLN A 87 -1.46 10.68 -7.44
C GLN A 87 -0.90 11.96 -6.79
N ARG A 88 0.02 11.84 -5.81
CA ARG A 88 0.68 12.97 -5.16
C ARG A 88 1.43 13.85 -6.18
N ARG A 89 2.22 13.25 -7.07
CA ARG A 89 2.92 13.99 -8.13
C ARG A 89 1.97 14.74 -9.06
N ARG A 90 0.83 14.13 -9.40
CA ARG A 90 -0.19 14.79 -10.22
C ARG A 90 -0.83 15.98 -9.51
N GLN A 91 -1.06 15.89 -8.21
CA GLN A 91 -1.58 17.00 -7.41
C GLN A 91 -0.56 18.13 -7.30
N GLU A 92 0.71 17.82 -6.99
CA GLU A 92 1.79 18.80 -6.94
C GLU A 92 1.94 19.52 -8.28
N TYR A 93 1.87 18.80 -9.41
CA TYR A 93 1.95 19.40 -10.75
C TYR A 93 0.75 20.33 -11.04
N ARG A 94 -0.46 19.90 -10.69
CA ARG A 94 -1.66 20.74 -10.85
C ARG A 94 -1.62 22.00 -9.99
N MET A 95 -1.11 21.90 -8.77
CA MET A 95 -0.97 23.07 -7.90
C MET A 95 0.09 24.03 -8.38
N SER A 96 1.19 23.55 -8.98
CA SER A 96 2.22 24.42 -9.56
C SER A 96 1.76 25.20 -10.79
N ASP A 97 0.75 24.67 -11.51
CA ASP A 97 0.18 25.32 -12.71
C ASP A 97 -0.98 26.30 -12.38
N LEU A 98 -1.46 26.32 -11.12
CA LEU A 98 -2.53 27.24 -10.70
C LEU A 98 -1.94 28.57 -10.26
N SER A 99 -2.50 29.68 -10.77
CA SER A 99 -2.21 31.01 -10.23
C SER A 99 -2.73 31.15 -8.79
N GLU A 100 -2.11 32.02 -7.97
CA GLU A 100 -2.54 32.26 -6.58
C GLU A 100 -4.03 32.55 -6.44
N GLN A 101 -4.63 33.24 -7.42
CA GLN A 101 -6.08 33.51 -7.46
C GLN A 101 -6.93 32.28 -7.72
N GLN A 102 -6.44 31.33 -8.52
CA GLN A 102 -7.13 30.06 -8.78
C GLN A 102 -7.04 29.10 -7.59
N VAL A 103 -5.97 29.15 -6.82
CA VAL A 103 -5.83 28.41 -5.56
C VAL A 103 -6.85 28.93 -4.53
N MET A 104 -6.99 30.25 -4.35
CA MET A 104 -7.99 30.84 -3.45
C MET A 104 -9.44 30.50 -3.85
N LEU A 105 -9.74 30.48 -5.15
CA LEU A 105 -11.06 30.11 -5.65
C LEU A 105 -11.36 28.60 -5.47
N ALA A 106 -10.38 27.74 -5.64
CA ALA A 106 -10.52 26.29 -5.43
C ALA A 106 -10.75 25.96 -3.94
N ASP A 107 -10.04 26.64 -3.02
CA ASP A 107 -10.29 26.50 -1.58
C ASP A 107 -11.67 27.02 -1.15
N ALA A 108 -12.14 28.12 -1.73
CA ALA A 108 -13.47 28.66 -1.47
C ALA A 108 -14.60 27.76 -1.99
N MET A 109 -14.39 27.06 -3.11
CA MET A 109 -15.35 26.11 -3.68
C MET A 109 -15.33 24.73 -3.00
N ALA A 110 -14.21 24.32 -2.41
CA ALA A 110 -14.10 23.09 -1.64
C ALA A 110 -14.84 23.13 -0.29
N GLY A 111 -15.30 24.32 0.15
CA GLY A 111 -16.08 24.55 1.38
C GLY A 111 -17.55 24.14 1.32
N GLY A 112 -18.00 23.43 0.28
CA GLY A 112 -19.37 22.87 0.18
C GLY A 112 -19.45 21.55 0.93
N LYS A 113 -20.12 21.57 2.09
CA LYS A 113 -20.72 20.47 2.87
C LYS A 113 -20.32 19.03 2.45
N ALA A 114 -19.04 18.70 2.57
CA ALA A 114 -18.65 17.31 2.76
C ALA A 114 -19.05 16.90 4.20
N ASP A 115 -19.67 15.73 4.34
CA ASP A 115 -20.11 15.20 5.62
C ASP A 115 -18.98 15.31 6.65
N GLN A 116 -19.31 15.73 7.87
CA GLN A 116 -18.29 15.90 8.95
C GLN A 116 -17.46 14.63 9.15
N GLU A 117 -18.03 13.47 8.89
CA GLU A 117 -17.33 12.17 8.92
C GLU A 117 -16.27 12.02 7.82
N GLU A 118 -16.55 12.45 6.59
CA GLU A 118 -15.56 12.42 5.50
C GLU A 118 -14.40 13.39 5.77
N GLN A 119 -14.69 14.57 6.30
CA GLN A 119 -13.66 15.54 6.69
C GLN A 119 -12.79 15.04 7.84
N GLN A 120 -13.41 14.37 8.83
CA GLN A 120 -12.70 13.77 9.95
C GLN A 120 -11.78 12.61 9.46
N GLN A 121 -12.30 11.74 8.60
CA GLN A 121 -11.52 10.66 8.00
C GLN A 121 -10.37 11.18 7.14
N LYS A 122 -10.60 12.25 6.37
CA LYS A 122 -9.56 12.92 5.57
C LYS A 122 -8.45 13.49 6.46
N LYS A 123 -8.79 14.20 7.54
CA LYS A 123 -7.82 14.73 8.51
C LYS A 123 -7.01 13.62 9.17
N ILE A 124 -7.63 12.52 9.58
CA ILE A 124 -6.93 11.37 10.15
C ILE A 124 -5.95 10.78 9.14
N ARG A 125 -6.36 10.61 7.88
CA ARG A 125 -5.48 10.10 6.81
C ARG A 125 -4.31 11.04 6.55
N GLU A 126 -4.54 12.33 6.43
CA GLU A 126 -3.49 13.34 6.24
C GLU A 126 -2.49 13.34 7.41
N SER A 127 -2.99 13.21 8.65
CA SER A 127 -2.14 13.08 9.83
C SER A 127 -1.30 11.79 9.79
N VAL A 128 -1.89 10.65 9.44
CA VAL A 128 -1.18 9.37 9.29
C VAL A 128 -0.16 9.45 8.15
N ASP A 129 -0.50 10.06 7.02
CA ASP A 129 0.43 10.24 5.90
C ASP A 129 1.60 11.15 6.26
N SER A 130 1.35 12.21 7.01
CA SER A 130 2.40 13.10 7.55
C SER A 130 3.34 12.34 8.49
N LEU A 131 2.82 11.55 9.41
CA LEU A 131 3.60 10.72 10.35
C LEU A 131 4.41 9.65 9.61
N LEU A 132 3.80 8.99 8.62
CA LEU A 132 4.47 8.02 7.79
C LEU A 132 5.48 8.68 6.83
N GLY A 133 5.37 9.97 6.57
CA GLY A 133 6.35 10.77 5.84
C GLY A 133 7.73 10.82 6.51
N ALA A 134 7.80 10.59 7.83
CA ALA A 134 9.04 10.52 8.58
C ALA A 134 9.90 9.27 8.28
N VAL A 135 9.34 8.27 7.60
CA VAL A 135 10.03 7.04 7.22
C VAL A 135 10.12 6.89 5.71
N SER A 136 11.16 6.19 5.23
CA SER A 136 11.28 5.88 3.81
C SER A 136 10.08 5.04 3.31
N GLU A 137 9.75 5.16 2.03
CA GLU A 137 8.68 4.36 1.41
C GLU A 137 8.88 2.86 1.65
N ALA A 138 10.13 2.37 1.53
CA ALA A 138 10.45 0.98 1.76
C ALA A 138 10.26 0.54 3.23
N ASP A 139 10.45 1.44 4.20
CA ASP A 139 10.18 1.16 5.61
C ASP A 139 8.69 1.25 5.93
N ARG A 140 7.96 2.12 5.26
CA ARG A 140 6.51 2.25 5.34
C ARG A 140 5.82 0.96 4.87
N ILE A 141 6.22 0.45 3.70
CA ILE A 141 5.73 -0.82 3.17
C ILE A 141 6.04 -1.97 4.13
N LEU A 142 7.25 -2.01 4.69
CA LEU A 142 7.65 -3.03 5.65
C LEU A 142 6.82 -2.98 6.94
N LEU A 143 6.55 -1.77 7.46
CA LEU A 143 5.66 -1.57 8.61
C LEU A 143 4.23 -2.03 8.29
N MET A 144 3.69 -1.66 7.12
CA MET A 144 2.36 -2.06 6.69
C MET A 144 2.22 -3.58 6.62
N LEU A 145 3.18 -4.26 6.00
CA LEU A 145 3.19 -5.73 5.91
C LEU A 145 3.28 -6.40 7.28
N LYS A 146 4.05 -5.81 8.21
CA LYS A 146 4.22 -6.37 9.56
C LYS A 146 3.03 -6.10 10.46
N GLU A 147 2.58 -4.83 10.56
CA GLU A 147 1.63 -4.37 11.58
C GLU A 147 0.17 -4.51 11.11
N VAL A 148 -0.10 -4.29 9.83
CA VAL A 148 -1.47 -4.29 9.30
C VAL A 148 -1.82 -5.62 8.64
N GLU A 149 -0.93 -6.15 7.79
CA GLU A 149 -1.14 -7.43 7.12
C GLU A 149 -0.74 -8.63 7.98
N GLY A 150 -0.07 -8.41 9.11
CA GLY A 150 0.23 -9.42 10.12
C GLY A 150 1.32 -10.42 9.73
N LEU A 151 2.16 -10.13 8.71
CA LEU A 151 3.21 -11.04 8.28
C LEU A 151 4.22 -11.31 9.41
N SER A 152 4.60 -12.58 9.58
CA SER A 152 5.67 -12.97 10.49
C SER A 152 7.03 -12.49 9.99
N LEU A 153 8.01 -12.37 10.88
CA LEU A 153 9.38 -12.01 10.48
C LEU A 153 10.00 -13.05 9.55
N LYS A 154 9.67 -14.34 9.71
CA LYS A 154 10.12 -15.43 8.83
C LYS A 154 9.56 -15.29 7.40
N GLU A 155 8.30 -14.89 7.26
CA GLU A 155 7.70 -14.63 5.96
C GLU A 155 8.35 -13.41 5.31
N LEU A 156 8.56 -12.33 6.07
CA LEU A 156 9.27 -11.13 5.60
C LEU A 156 10.71 -11.44 5.20
N GLU A 157 11.44 -12.31 5.96
CA GLU A 157 12.78 -12.78 5.59
C GLU A 157 12.79 -13.42 4.20
N LYS A 158 11.85 -14.32 3.94
CA LYS A 158 11.72 -14.99 2.65
C LYS A 158 11.40 -14.00 1.51
N VAL A 159 10.49 -13.04 1.76
CA VAL A 159 10.03 -12.07 0.74
C VAL A 159 11.08 -11.02 0.43
N TYR A 160 11.81 -10.54 1.45
CA TYR A 160 12.83 -9.50 1.29
C TYR A 160 14.23 -10.05 1.04
N ASN A 161 14.44 -11.36 1.24
CA ASN A 161 15.76 -12.01 1.23
C ASN A 161 16.74 -11.32 2.19
N VAL A 162 16.28 -10.97 3.37
CA VAL A 162 17.02 -10.23 4.40
C VAL A 162 16.81 -10.91 5.74
N LYS A 163 17.89 -11.23 6.45
CA LYS A 163 17.84 -11.95 7.72
C LYS A 163 16.91 -11.31 8.75
N GLU A 164 16.18 -12.14 9.50
CA GLU A 164 15.19 -11.73 10.51
C GLU A 164 15.72 -10.66 11.47
N ASN A 165 16.96 -10.78 11.93
CA ASN A 165 17.57 -9.79 12.84
C ASN A 165 17.73 -8.41 12.19
N ALA A 166 18.07 -8.35 10.90
CA ALA A 166 18.17 -7.09 10.18
C ALA A 166 16.78 -6.45 9.99
N LEU A 167 15.76 -7.26 9.74
CA LEU A 167 14.36 -6.80 9.69
C LEU A 167 13.87 -6.27 11.04
N LYS A 168 14.21 -6.95 12.15
CA LYS A 168 13.89 -6.46 13.51
C LYS A 168 14.48 -5.07 13.76
N VAL A 169 15.76 -4.90 13.46
CA VAL A 169 16.44 -3.60 13.62
C VAL A 169 15.81 -2.52 12.74
N ARG A 170 15.51 -2.87 11.50
CA ARG A 170 14.88 -1.95 10.53
C ARG A 170 13.48 -1.51 10.99
N LEU A 171 12.64 -2.46 11.40
CA LEU A 171 11.30 -2.20 11.95
C LEU A 171 11.39 -1.35 13.22
N PHE A 172 12.29 -1.67 14.13
CA PHE A 172 12.51 -0.87 15.34
C PHE A 172 12.83 0.59 15.00
N ARG A 173 13.79 0.83 14.11
CA ARG A 173 14.17 2.19 13.68
C ARG A 173 13.02 2.91 12.99
N ALA A 174 12.26 2.23 12.16
CA ALA A 174 11.10 2.79 11.49
C ALA A 174 10.01 3.22 12.49
N ARG A 175 9.68 2.35 13.47
CA ARG A 175 8.73 2.69 14.56
C ARG A 175 9.21 3.89 15.37
N GLN A 176 10.49 3.95 15.73
CA GLN A 176 11.05 5.08 16.48
C GLN A 176 10.92 6.41 15.71
N ARG A 177 11.12 6.41 14.39
CA ARG A 177 10.94 7.60 13.57
C ARG A 177 9.47 8.06 13.54
N VAL A 178 8.53 7.12 13.39
CA VAL A 178 7.09 7.43 13.43
C VAL A 178 6.70 8.00 14.78
N LEU A 179 7.13 7.37 15.89
CA LEU A 179 6.83 7.85 17.25
C LEU A 179 7.42 9.24 17.52
N LYS A 180 8.64 9.49 17.04
CA LYS A 180 9.27 10.81 17.17
C LYS A 180 8.52 11.89 16.37
N ALA A 181 8.02 11.55 15.19
CA ALA A 181 7.21 12.47 14.39
C ALA A 181 5.88 12.76 15.09
N PHE A 182 5.25 11.76 15.71
CA PHE A 182 4.01 11.92 16.48
C PHE A 182 4.21 12.85 17.67
N GLY A 183 5.20 12.60 18.53
CA GLY A 183 5.47 13.44 19.70
C GLY A 183 5.98 14.85 19.36
N GLY A 184 6.46 15.08 18.13
CA GLY A 184 6.81 16.40 17.62
C GLY A 184 5.61 17.20 17.08
N SER A 185 4.53 16.52 16.67
CA SER A 185 3.29 17.14 16.24
C SER A 185 2.46 17.68 17.40
N GLU A 186 2.41 16.97 18.53
CA GLU A 186 1.69 17.43 19.74
C GLU A 186 2.27 18.72 20.34
N LYS A 187 3.59 18.97 20.19
CA LYS A 187 4.24 20.18 20.68
C LYS A 187 4.08 21.43 19.80
N LYS A 188 3.45 21.31 18.63
CA LYS A 188 3.19 22.42 17.72
C LYS A 188 1.75 22.94 17.80
N GLU A 189 0.88 22.26 18.52
CA GLU A 189 -0.54 22.63 18.74
C GLU A 189 -0.78 23.28 20.12
N GLU A 190 0.26 23.45 20.96
CA GLU A 190 0.27 24.30 22.17
C GLU A 190 0.93 25.67 21.84
#